data_457c8a83834879b52d078fe474c5b4e6
#
_entry.id   457c8a83834879b52d078fe474c5b4e6
#
_cell.length_a   1.000
_cell.length_b   1.000
_cell.length_c   1.000
_cell.angle_alpha   90.00
_cell.angle_beta   90.00
_cell.angle_gamma   90.00
#
_symmetry.space_group_name_H-M   'P 1'
#
loop_
_entity.id
_entity.type
_entity.pdbx_description
1 polymer ?
#
loop_
_entity_poly.entity_id
_entity_poly.type
_entity_poly.pdbx_seq_one_letter_code
_entity_poly.pdbx_strand_id
1 'polypeptide(L)'
;MSTISVVIPTRNDAQPLAVCLEALARQSRRADEVIVVDNGSTDNTAEVCAAAGVRRIAVELPGIAAATARGFDEAESEIIARLDTDSVPPADWLERVEAILDRAGPLTAVSGPGEFYGGTRFGRWLGGNVWIPGYRWAVGLLLGHPPLFGSNFALRAGAWEKIRGRVHRGWPPVHDDLDMSYQIPPEVSVLWEPALRVGVSARPFDSWHAAGRRLSMAWTTFAVEFRSEPPLRRRRRRGRWNRTHRR
;
A
#
# COMPACT_ATOMS: atom_id res chain seq x y z
N MET A 1 17.83 -12.37 -8.78
CA MET A 1 17.10 -12.05 -7.53
C MET A 1 17.15 -10.55 -7.34
N SER A 2 15.99 -9.90 -7.35
CA SER A 2 15.90 -8.46 -7.07
C SER A 2 15.98 -8.18 -5.57
N THR A 3 16.56 -7.05 -5.17
CA THR A 3 16.51 -6.60 -3.77
C THR A 3 15.12 -6.06 -3.41
N ILE A 4 14.68 -6.25 -2.15
CA ILE A 4 13.34 -5.82 -1.66
C ILE A 4 13.46 -5.06 -0.35
N SER A 5 13.01 -3.81 -0.34
CA SER A 5 12.73 -3.04 0.87
C SER A 5 11.25 -3.17 1.22
N VAL A 6 10.94 -3.43 2.50
CA VAL A 6 9.55 -3.40 3.02
C VAL A 6 9.37 -2.14 3.85
N VAL A 7 8.38 -1.32 3.48
CA VAL A 7 8.05 -0.06 4.16
C VAL A 7 6.76 -0.22 4.95
N ILE A 8 6.80 0.16 6.23
CA ILE A 8 5.68 0.06 7.16
C ILE A 8 5.49 1.42 7.86
N PRO A 9 4.52 2.25 7.42
CA PRO A 9 4.17 3.45 8.15
C PRO A 9 3.45 3.09 9.45
N THR A 10 3.80 3.74 10.55
CA THR A 10 3.23 3.46 11.88
C THR A 10 2.93 4.73 12.66
N ARG A 11 1.93 4.65 13.55
CA ARG A 11 1.69 5.62 14.61
C ARG A 11 0.89 4.99 15.75
N ASN A 12 1.50 4.86 16.91
CA ASN A 12 0.87 4.31 18.11
C ASN A 12 0.23 2.91 17.89
N ASP A 13 0.95 2.04 17.22
CA ASP A 13 0.48 0.69 16.83
C ASP A 13 1.56 -0.38 17.14
N ALA A 14 2.31 -0.22 18.26
CA ALA A 14 3.44 -1.07 18.63
C ALA A 14 3.10 -2.57 18.67
N GLN A 15 1.95 -2.96 19.22
CA GLN A 15 1.55 -4.36 19.33
C GLN A 15 1.25 -5.00 17.96
N PRO A 16 0.43 -4.41 17.08
CA PRO A 16 0.26 -4.91 15.71
C PRO A 16 1.58 -4.95 14.93
N LEU A 17 2.39 -3.90 15.06
CA LEU A 17 3.70 -3.82 14.40
C LEU A 17 4.60 -5.00 14.79
N ALA A 18 4.65 -5.38 16.06
CA ALA A 18 5.43 -6.54 16.51
C ALA A 18 5.01 -7.82 15.79
N VAL A 19 3.71 -8.05 15.63
CA VAL A 19 3.16 -9.22 14.91
C VAL A 19 3.53 -9.17 13.42
N CYS A 20 3.44 -8.01 12.79
CA CYS A 20 3.83 -7.83 11.39
C CYS A 20 5.33 -8.12 11.17
N LEU A 21 6.20 -7.57 12.04
CA LEU A 21 7.65 -7.78 11.97
C LEU A 21 8.02 -9.24 12.21
N GLU A 22 7.33 -9.92 13.12
CA GLU A 22 7.52 -11.37 13.34
C GLU A 22 7.11 -12.19 12.11
N ALA A 23 6.02 -11.82 11.42
CA ALA A 23 5.62 -12.47 10.19
C ALA A 23 6.63 -12.23 9.05
N LEU A 24 7.23 -11.03 8.98
CA LEU A 24 8.31 -10.71 8.04
C LEU A 24 9.59 -11.49 8.34
N ALA A 25 9.94 -11.67 9.61
CA ALA A 25 11.11 -12.46 9.99
C ALA A 25 11.00 -13.96 9.61
N ARG A 26 9.75 -14.45 9.40
CA ARG A 26 9.46 -15.83 8.99
C ARG A 26 9.30 -16.02 7.47
N GLN A 27 9.56 -15.00 6.66
CA GLN A 27 9.45 -15.13 5.21
C GLN A 27 10.46 -16.13 4.63
N SER A 28 10.05 -16.98 3.67
CA SER A 28 10.90 -17.91 2.91
C SER A 28 11.99 -17.15 2.14
N ARG A 29 11.65 -16.01 1.56
CA ARG A 29 12.56 -14.99 1.03
C ARG A 29 12.57 -13.80 1.99
N ARG A 30 13.69 -13.56 2.65
CA ARG A 30 13.81 -12.43 3.60
C ARG A 30 13.84 -11.09 2.86
N ALA A 31 13.30 -10.04 3.48
CA ALA A 31 13.54 -8.68 3.01
C ALA A 31 15.03 -8.33 3.11
N ASP A 32 15.54 -7.57 2.13
CA ASP A 32 16.92 -7.04 2.21
C ASP A 32 16.94 -5.85 3.17
N GLU A 33 15.82 -5.14 3.28
CA GLU A 33 15.64 -4.01 4.19
C GLU A 33 14.20 -3.97 4.71
N VAL A 34 14.01 -3.65 5.99
CA VAL A 34 12.69 -3.31 6.56
C VAL A 34 12.78 -1.93 7.18
N ILE A 35 11.95 -1.01 6.67
CA ILE A 35 11.89 0.38 7.10
C ILE A 35 10.55 0.63 7.79
N VAL A 36 10.58 0.90 9.09
CA VAL A 36 9.43 1.36 9.84
C VAL A 36 9.46 2.88 9.91
N VAL A 37 8.44 3.52 9.32
CA VAL A 37 8.33 4.98 9.33
C VAL A 37 7.38 5.43 10.43
N ASP A 38 7.95 5.90 11.51
CA ASP A 38 7.24 6.30 12.72
C ASP A 38 6.79 7.75 12.65
N ASN A 39 5.48 7.95 12.59
CA ASN A 39 4.85 9.26 12.47
C ASN A 39 4.50 9.86 13.86
N GLY A 40 5.49 9.94 14.73
CA GLY A 40 5.36 10.55 16.06
C GLY A 40 4.59 9.66 17.05
N SER A 41 4.97 8.38 17.16
CA SER A 41 4.42 7.49 18.18
C SER A 41 4.90 7.89 19.59
N THR A 42 4.04 7.67 20.57
CA THR A 42 4.26 7.91 21.99
C THR A 42 4.18 6.63 22.81
N ASP A 43 3.90 5.50 22.16
CA ASP A 43 3.91 4.15 22.73
C ASP A 43 5.32 3.51 22.58
N ASN A 44 5.43 2.22 22.83
CA ASN A 44 6.70 1.47 22.74
C ASN A 44 7.06 1.04 21.30
N THR A 45 6.61 1.79 20.26
CA THR A 45 6.94 1.52 18.84
C THR A 45 8.46 1.49 18.61
N ALA A 46 9.21 2.42 19.23
CA ALA A 46 10.66 2.51 19.08
C ALA A 46 11.38 1.26 19.62
N GLU A 47 10.95 0.77 20.79
CA GLU A 47 11.48 -0.43 21.43
C GLU A 47 11.17 -1.69 20.59
N VAL A 48 9.97 -1.78 20.01
CA VAL A 48 9.59 -2.87 19.09
C VAL A 48 10.50 -2.90 17.86
N CYS A 49 10.79 -1.76 17.24
CA CYS A 49 11.70 -1.66 16.11
C CYS A 49 13.12 -2.09 16.48
N ALA A 50 13.62 -1.61 17.63
CA ALA A 50 14.96 -1.95 18.12
C ALA A 50 15.09 -3.44 18.40
N ALA A 51 14.09 -4.05 19.05
CA ALA A 51 14.07 -5.49 19.35
C ALA A 51 14.03 -6.35 18.09
N ALA A 52 13.35 -5.88 17.01
CA ALA A 52 13.30 -6.56 15.73
C ALA A 52 14.53 -6.31 14.85
N GLY A 53 15.43 -5.39 15.23
CA GLY A 53 16.63 -5.03 14.46
C GLY A 53 16.30 -4.35 13.11
N VAL A 54 15.17 -3.63 13.02
CA VAL A 54 14.73 -2.97 11.77
C VAL A 54 15.06 -1.46 11.80
N ARG A 55 15.24 -0.89 10.62
CA ARG A 55 15.49 0.54 10.45
C ARG A 55 14.23 1.35 10.78
N ARG A 56 14.31 2.20 11.82
CA ARG A 56 13.23 3.13 12.17
C ARG A 56 13.56 4.53 11.68
N ILE A 57 12.62 5.17 11.00
CA ILE A 57 12.71 6.57 10.56
C ILE A 57 11.59 7.36 11.24
N ALA A 58 11.96 8.35 12.05
CA ALA A 58 10.98 9.27 12.63
C ALA A 58 10.64 10.37 11.62
N VAL A 59 9.35 10.69 11.48
CA VAL A 59 8.85 11.80 10.65
C VAL A 59 8.00 12.74 11.48
N GLU A 60 8.31 14.03 11.37
CA GLU A 60 7.59 15.09 12.06
C GLU A 60 6.32 15.51 11.31
N LEU A 61 6.34 15.44 9.98
CA LEU A 61 5.18 15.81 9.16
C LEU A 61 4.03 14.80 9.39
N PRO A 62 2.90 15.26 9.95
CA PRO A 62 1.82 14.35 10.31
C PRO A 62 1.11 13.79 9.07
N GLY A 63 0.76 12.50 9.14
CA GLY A 63 -0.07 11.83 8.14
C GLY A 63 0.59 10.60 7.52
N ILE A 64 -0.26 9.62 7.21
CA ILE A 64 0.17 8.33 6.63
C ILE A 64 0.84 8.53 5.27
N ALA A 65 0.34 9.46 4.45
CA ALA A 65 0.89 9.73 3.12
C ALA A 65 2.33 10.27 3.19
N ALA A 66 2.61 11.17 4.16
CA ALA A 66 3.97 11.67 4.40
C ALA A 66 4.91 10.55 4.85
N ALA A 67 4.44 9.70 5.78
CA ALA A 67 5.21 8.57 6.29
C ALA A 67 5.50 7.54 5.18
N THR A 68 4.48 7.13 4.42
CA THR A 68 4.66 6.20 3.30
C THR A 68 5.63 6.74 2.26
N ALA A 69 5.45 7.99 1.82
CA ALA A 69 6.33 8.60 0.83
C ALA A 69 7.77 8.73 1.33
N ARG A 70 7.97 9.07 2.62
CA ARG A 70 9.31 9.11 3.21
C ARG A 70 9.98 7.75 3.20
N GLY A 71 9.29 6.68 3.60
CA GLY A 71 9.83 5.33 3.57
C GLY A 71 10.20 4.87 2.16
N PHE A 72 9.40 5.24 1.17
CA PHE A 72 9.67 4.91 -0.24
C PHE A 72 10.87 5.70 -0.81
N ASP A 73 11.06 6.94 -0.36
CA ASP A 73 12.24 7.74 -0.73
C ASP A 73 13.53 7.23 -0.11
N GLU A 74 13.45 6.58 1.05
CA GLU A 74 14.58 6.03 1.80
C GLU A 74 14.90 4.57 1.43
N ALA A 75 14.02 3.91 0.68
CA ALA A 75 14.22 2.54 0.22
C ALA A 75 15.29 2.48 -0.87
N GLU A 76 16.30 1.60 -0.70
CA GLU A 76 17.44 1.49 -1.60
C GLU A 76 17.34 0.27 -2.55
N SER A 77 16.27 -0.53 -2.41
CA SER A 77 16.08 -1.76 -3.17
C SER A 77 15.40 -1.55 -4.52
N GLU A 78 15.54 -2.53 -5.42
CA GLU A 78 14.89 -2.55 -6.75
C GLU A 78 13.37 -2.69 -6.67
N ILE A 79 12.87 -3.32 -5.59
CA ILE A 79 11.45 -3.50 -5.29
C ILE A 79 11.16 -2.84 -3.95
N ILE A 80 10.11 -2.04 -3.90
CA ILE A 80 9.61 -1.43 -2.69
C ILE A 80 8.23 -2.03 -2.40
N ALA A 81 8.12 -2.78 -1.31
CA ALA A 81 6.89 -3.39 -0.85
C ALA A 81 6.31 -2.61 0.34
N ARG A 82 4.99 -2.56 0.46
CA ARG A 82 4.31 -1.85 1.54
C ARG A 82 3.34 -2.76 2.27
N LEU A 83 3.38 -2.68 3.59
CA LEU A 83 2.43 -3.28 4.52
C LEU A 83 1.92 -2.23 5.50
N ASP A 84 0.71 -2.42 6.03
CA ASP A 84 0.26 -1.73 7.24
C ASP A 84 0.82 -2.41 8.48
N THR A 85 0.81 -1.73 9.63
CA THR A 85 1.25 -2.28 10.93
C THR A 85 0.48 -3.53 11.34
N ASP A 86 -0.79 -3.62 10.95
CA ASP A 86 -1.67 -4.75 11.24
C ASP A 86 -1.75 -5.79 10.10
N SER A 87 -0.79 -5.76 9.18
CA SER A 87 -0.68 -6.76 8.13
C SER A 87 0.07 -8.00 8.60
N VAL A 88 -0.43 -9.18 8.24
CA VAL A 88 0.20 -10.48 8.51
C VAL A 88 0.43 -11.19 7.18
N PRO A 89 1.57 -10.96 6.53
CA PRO A 89 1.90 -11.63 5.28
C PRO A 89 2.13 -13.14 5.49
N PRO A 90 1.66 -14.02 4.57
CA PRO A 90 2.01 -15.44 4.58
C PRO A 90 3.51 -15.62 4.32
N ALA A 91 4.06 -16.76 4.71
CA ALA A 91 5.51 -16.99 4.69
C ALA A 91 6.17 -16.88 3.30
N ASP A 92 5.41 -17.01 2.23
CA ASP A 92 5.86 -16.95 0.84
C ASP A 92 5.53 -15.62 0.14
N TRP A 93 5.09 -14.60 0.88
CA TRP A 93 4.63 -13.34 0.29
C TRP A 93 5.71 -12.59 -0.49
N LEU A 94 6.90 -12.40 0.09
CA LEU A 94 8.02 -11.73 -0.58
C LEU A 94 8.55 -12.52 -1.78
N GLU A 95 8.59 -13.85 -1.68
CA GLU A 95 8.96 -14.73 -2.79
C GLU A 95 7.99 -14.56 -3.97
N ARG A 96 6.67 -14.49 -3.69
CA ARG A 96 5.66 -14.24 -4.72
C ARG A 96 5.78 -12.84 -5.31
N VAL A 97 5.99 -11.81 -4.49
CA VAL A 97 6.22 -10.43 -4.95
C VAL A 97 7.40 -10.38 -5.91
N GLU A 98 8.53 -10.96 -5.54
CA GLU A 98 9.73 -11.04 -6.39
C GLU A 98 9.42 -11.75 -7.70
N ALA A 99 8.84 -12.95 -7.63
CA ALA A 99 8.53 -13.76 -8.81
C ALA A 99 7.57 -13.06 -9.80
N ILE A 100 6.60 -12.29 -9.30
CA ILE A 100 5.68 -11.54 -10.14
C ILE A 100 6.39 -10.36 -10.81
N LEU A 101 7.13 -9.57 -10.03
CA LEU A 101 7.78 -8.36 -10.53
C LEU A 101 9.00 -8.68 -11.40
N ASP A 102 9.71 -9.79 -11.18
CA ASP A 102 10.83 -10.21 -12.03
C ASP A 102 10.38 -10.67 -13.43
N ARG A 103 9.14 -11.15 -13.55
CA ARG A 103 8.54 -11.48 -14.85
C ARG A 103 7.91 -10.27 -15.55
N ALA A 104 7.67 -9.20 -14.79
CA ALA A 104 7.05 -7.98 -15.30
C ALA A 104 8.11 -6.95 -15.74
N GLY A 105 7.68 -5.92 -16.43
CA GLY A 105 8.57 -4.83 -16.85
C GLY A 105 9.02 -3.94 -15.68
N PRO A 106 10.05 -3.10 -15.90
CA PRO A 106 10.67 -2.26 -14.86
C PRO A 106 9.75 -1.15 -14.32
N LEU A 107 8.64 -0.88 -14.98
CA LEU A 107 7.63 0.10 -14.56
C LEU A 107 6.34 -0.64 -14.16
N THR A 108 6.43 -1.53 -13.17
CA THR A 108 5.28 -2.32 -12.72
C THR A 108 5.08 -2.22 -11.23
N ALA A 109 3.81 -2.17 -10.84
CA ALA A 109 3.34 -2.36 -9.48
C ALA A 109 2.43 -3.60 -9.43
N VAL A 110 2.40 -4.30 -8.30
CA VAL A 110 1.50 -5.42 -8.02
C VAL A 110 0.76 -5.16 -6.73
N SER A 111 -0.52 -5.51 -6.69
CA SER A 111 -1.33 -5.48 -5.48
C SER A 111 -2.20 -6.73 -5.41
N GLY A 112 -2.63 -7.09 -4.21
CA GLY A 112 -3.47 -8.24 -3.96
C GLY A 112 -4.52 -7.99 -2.89
N PRO A 113 -5.45 -8.92 -2.67
CA PRO A 113 -6.50 -8.77 -1.67
C PRO A 113 -5.96 -8.93 -0.24
N GLY A 114 -6.68 -8.35 0.73
CA GLY A 114 -6.56 -8.67 2.14
C GLY A 114 -7.46 -9.82 2.55
N GLU A 115 -7.02 -10.62 3.52
CA GLU A 115 -7.84 -11.59 4.24
C GLU A 115 -8.08 -11.09 5.66
N PHE A 116 -9.34 -10.79 6.00
CA PHE A 116 -9.65 -10.21 7.30
C PHE A 116 -9.53 -11.24 8.43
N TYR A 117 -8.74 -10.90 9.47
CA TYR A 117 -8.65 -11.64 10.72
C TYR A 117 -9.22 -10.82 11.88
N GLY A 118 -9.50 -11.48 13.01
CA GLY A 118 -10.21 -10.84 14.14
C GLY A 118 -11.68 -10.55 13.81
N GLY A 119 -12.35 -9.74 14.63
CA GLY A 119 -13.75 -9.36 14.43
C GLY A 119 -14.74 -10.51 14.31
N THR A 120 -15.96 -10.25 13.83
CA THR A 120 -17.00 -11.26 13.63
C THR A 120 -16.81 -12.06 12.34
N ARG A 121 -17.30 -13.29 12.30
CA ARG A 121 -17.31 -14.13 11.07
C ARG A 121 -18.03 -13.44 9.92
N PHE A 122 -19.15 -12.77 10.21
CA PHE A 122 -19.91 -12.02 9.21
C PHE A 122 -19.12 -10.78 8.70
N GLY A 123 -18.48 -10.04 9.59
CA GLY A 123 -17.63 -8.88 9.21
C GLY A 123 -16.47 -9.31 8.30
N ARG A 124 -15.79 -10.41 8.60
CA ARG A 124 -14.73 -10.96 7.74
C ARG A 124 -15.25 -11.37 6.37
N TRP A 125 -16.40 -12.08 6.35
CA TRP A 125 -17.04 -12.47 5.09
C TRP A 125 -17.42 -11.25 4.25
N LEU A 126 -18.06 -10.24 4.86
CA LEU A 126 -18.44 -8.99 4.20
C LEU A 126 -17.22 -8.25 3.65
N GLY A 127 -16.16 -8.13 4.47
CA GLY A 127 -14.91 -7.51 4.07
C GLY A 127 -14.27 -8.18 2.85
N GLY A 128 -14.09 -9.50 2.90
CA GLY A 128 -13.44 -10.26 1.83
C GLY A 128 -14.27 -10.42 0.56
N ASN A 129 -15.59 -10.61 0.68
CA ASN A 129 -16.43 -10.97 -0.47
C ASN A 129 -17.19 -9.78 -1.09
N VAL A 130 -17.39 -8.71 -0.33
CA VAL A 130 -18.13 -7.54 -0.81
C VAL A 130 -17.26 -6.28 -0.84
N TRP A 131 -16.58 -5.96 0.27
CA TRP A 131 -15.82 -4.72 0.39
C TRP A 131 -14.61 -4.69 -0.55
N ILE A 132 -13.70 -5.65 -0.47
CA ILE A 132 -12.49 -5.67 -1.31
C ILE A 132 -12.82 -5.77 -2.81
N PRO A 133 -13.70 -6.70 -3.26
CA PRO A 133 -14.10 -6.74 -4.67
C PRO A 133 -14.80 -5.46 -5.12
N GLY A 134 -15.69 -4.91 -4.30
CA GLY A 134 -16.40 -3.65 -4.57
C GLY A 134 -15.45 -2.46 -4.68
N TYR A 135 -14.52 -2.33 -3.72
CA TYR A 135 -13.46 -1.33 -3.75
C TYR A 135 -12.61 -1.45 -5.04
N ARG A 136 -12.11 -2.65 -5.32
CA ARG A 136 -11.32 -2.91 -6.53
C ARG A 136 -12.07 -2.53 -7.81
N TRP A 137 -13.35 -2.90 -7.89
CA TRP A 137 -14.18 -2.60 -9.06
C TRP A 137 -14.44 -1.09 -9.18
N ALA A 138 -14.95 -0.45 -8.15
CA ALA A 138 -15.35 0.96 -8.18
C ALA A 138 -14.14 1.88 -8.39
N VAL A 139 -13.08 1.69 -7.61
CA VAL A 139 -11.87 2.50 -7.72
C VAL A 139 -11.15 2.20 -9.04
N GLY A 140 -11.03 0.92 -9.43
CA GLY A 140 -10.45 0.52 -10.71
C GLY A 140 -11.17 1.14 -11.91
N LEU A 141 -12.51 1.28 -11.83
CA LEU A 141 -13.29 1.98 -12.84
C LEU A 141 -12.91 3.47 -12.95
N LEU A 142 -12.67 4.15 -11.82
CA LEU A 142 -12.23 5.55 -11.79
C LEU A 142 -10.81 5.72 -12.30
N LEU A 143 -9.92 4.82 -11.90
CA LEU A 143 -8.49 4.88 -12.23
C LEU A 143 -8.17 4.43 -13.67
N GLY A 144 -8.92 3.47 -14.20
CA GLY A 144 -8.62 2.77 -15.46
C GLY A 144 -7.54 1.69 -15.32
N HIS A 145 -7.22 1.29 -14.09
CA HIS A 145 -6.36 0.17 -13.71
C HIS A 145 -6.73 -0.30 -12.29
N PRO A 146 -6.30 -1.50 -11.83
CA PRO A 146 -6.52 -1.92 -10.45
C PRO A 146 -5.91 -0.93 -9.46
N PRO A 147 -6.57 -0.65 -8.30
CA PRO A 147 -5.97 0.16 -7.24
C PRO A 147 -4.84 -0.60 -6.54
N LEU A 148 -3.92 0.16 -5.94
CA LEU A 148 -3.04 -0.35 -4.90
C LEU A 148 -3.87 -0.50 -3.62
N PHE A 149 -3.66 -1.58 -2.90
CA PHE A 149 -4.28 -1.82 -1.60
C PHE A 149 -3.21 -1.66 -0.51
N GLY A 150 -3.33 -0.66 0.32
CA GLY A 150 -2.30 -0.21 1.25
C GLY A 150 -1.64 -1.30 2.07
N SER A 151 -2.43 -2.25 2.57
CA SER A 151 -1.90 -3.37 3.36
C SER A 151 -1.19 -4.45 2.52
N ASN A 152 -1.20 -4.36 1.18
CA ASN A 152 -0.69 -5.41 0.30
C ASN A 152 -0.39 -4.91 -1.11
N PHE A 153 0.74 -4.23 -1.28
CA PHE A 153 1.25 -3.94 -2.62
C PHE A 153 2.78 -3.83 -2.64
N ALA A 154 3.35 -3.98 -3.83
CA ALA A 154 4.74 -3.71 -4.11
C ALA A 154 4.89 -3.07 -5.49
N LEU A 155 5.98 -2.33 -5.70
CA LEU A 155 6.29 -1.74 -6.99
C LEU A 155 7.80 -1.73 -7.24
N ARG A 156 8.17 -1.69 -8.51
CA ARG A 156 9.55 -1.44 -8.90
C ARG A 156 9.96 -0.01 -8.53
N ALA A 157 11.19 0.18 -8.08
CA ALA A 157 11.74 1.52 -7.74
C ALA A 157 11.55 2.51 -8.90
N GLY A 158 11.72 2.06 -10.15
CA GLY A 158 11.45 2.88 -11.34
C GLY A 158 10.00 3.37 -11.46
N ALA A 159 9.03 2.60 -10.95
CA ALA A 159 7.63 3.05 -10.89
C ALA A 159 7.42 4.12 -9.80
N TRP A 160 8.12 4.00 -8.65
CA TRP A 160 8.14 5.04 -7.62
C TRP A 160 8.70 6.36 -8.15
N GLU A 161 9.81 6.34 -8.85
CA GLU A 161 10.42 7.53 -9.46
C GLU A 161 9.45 8.28 -10.40
N LYS A 162 8.53 7.59 -11.05
CA LYS A 162 7.51 8.21 -11.91
C LYS A 162 6.42 8.97 -11.15
N ILE A 163 6.17 8.62 -9.89
CA ILE A 163 5.07 9.18 -9.11
C ILE A 163 5.51 9.99 -7.89
N ARG A 164 6.75 9.81 -7.37
CA ARG A 164 7.22 10.42 -6.12
C ARG A 164 7.07 11.94 -6.05
N GLY A 165 7.21 12.64 -7.17
CA GLY A 165 7.03 14.09 -7.24
C GLY A 165 5.58 14.56 -7.35
N ARG A 166 4.61 13.63 -7.41
CA ARG A 166 3.18 13.92 -7.58
C ARG A 166 2.34 13.53 -6.38
N VAL A 167 2.79 12.55 -5.59
CA VAL A 167 2.06 12.11 -4.39
C VAL A 167 1.96 13.22 -3.36
N HIS A 168 0.80 13.34 -2.76
CA HIS A 168 0.54 14.36 -1.74
C HIS A 168 1.18 13.94 -0.42
N ARG A 169 2.00 14.81 0.16
CA ARG A 169 2.74 14.54 1.41
C ARG A 169 2.28 15.41 2.57
N GLY A 170 1.39 16.35 2.33
CA GLY A 170 0.95 17.34 3.30
C GLY A 170 -0.56 17.46 3.41
N TRP A 171 -1.02 18.65 3.81
CA TRP A 171 -2.43 18.97 3.91
C TRP A 171 -3.06 19.29 2.54
N PRO A 172 -4.32 18.88 2.24
CA PRO A 172 -5.22 18.09 3.09
C PRO A 172 -4.80 16.62 3.23
N PRO A 173 -5.21 15.94 4.35
CA PRO A 173 -4.88 14.53 4.53
C PRO A 173 -5.56 13.67 3.47
N VAL A 174 -4.74 12.97 2.68
CA VAL A 174 -5.20 12.02 1.67
C VAL A 174 -4.95 10.58 2.12
N HIS A 175 -5.71 9.66 1.57
CA HIS A 175 -5.45 8.23 1.71
C HIS A 175 -4.25 7.86 0.83
N ASP A 176 -3.16 7.40 1.40
CA ASP A 176 -1.87 7.25 0.71
C ASP A 176 -1.92 6.29 -0.48
N ASP A 177 -2.54 5.12 -0.32
CA ASP A 177 -2.67 4.12 -1.38
C ASP A 177 -3.60 4.58 -2.52
N LEU A 178 -4.68 5.31 -2.20
CA LEU A 178 -5.56 5.92 -3.19
C LEU A 178 -4.86 7.05 -3.95
N ASP A 179 -4.16 7.93 -3.24
CA ASP A 179 -3.36 8.99 -3.83
C ASP A 179 -2.29 8.40 -4.75
N MET A 180 -1.46 7.48 -4.25
CA MET A 180 -0.47 6.79 -5.07
C MET A 180 -1.09 6.13 -6.30
N SER A 181 -2.21 5.42 -6.13
CA SER A 181 -2.94 4.81 -7.25
C SER A 181 -3.37 5.84 -8.28
N TYR A 182 -3.80 7.02 -7.83
CA TYR A 182 -4.21 8.09 -8.73
C TYR A 182 -3.04 8.72 -9.49
N GLN A 183 -1.87 8.82 -8.85
CA GLN A 183 -0.67 9.40 -9.48
C GLN A 183 0.01 8.46 -10.49
N ILE A 184 -0.36 7.18 -10.55
CA ILE A 184 0.22 6.21 -11.50
C ILE A 184 -0.06 6.62 -12.95
N PRO A 185 0.97 6.96 -13.75
CA PRO A 185 0.81 7.37 -15.13
C PRO A 185 0.55 6.14 -16.06
N PRO A 186 0.14 6.36 -17.32
CA PRO A 186 -0.21 5.27 -18.23
C PRO A 186 0.91 4.27 -18.52
N GLU A 187 2.16 4.71 -18.50
CA GLU A 187 3.34 3.88 -18.73
C GLU A 187 3.67 2.90 -17.60
N VAL A 188 3.13 3.13 -16.39
CA VAL A 188 3.27 2.20 -15.27
C VAL A 188 2.12 1.20 -15.29
N SER A 189 2.47 -0.08 -15.36
CA SER A 189 1.52 -1.19 -15.28
C SER A 189 1.16 -1.47 -13.82
N VAL A 190 -0.12 -1.79 -13.57
CA VAL A 190 -0.57 -2.26 -12.25
C VAL A 190 -1.22 -3.62 -12.43
N LEU A 191 -0.65 -4.62 -11.78
CA LEU A 191 -1.14 -5.98 -11.75
C LEU A 191 -1.99 -6.18 -10.49
N TRP A 192 -3.10 -6.91 -10.64
CA TRP A 192 -3.86 -7.41 -9.51
C TRP A 192 -3.71 -8.92 -9.45
N GLU A 193 -3.08 -9.39 -8.37
CA GLU A 193 -2.83 -10.82 -8.19
C GLU A 193 -3.74 -11.39 -7.08
N PRO A 194 -4.79 -12.14 -7.42
CA PRO A 194 -5.72 -12.67 -6.42
C PRO A 194 -5.09 -13.68 -5.44
N ALA A 195 -3.98 -14.30 -5.83
CA ALA A 195 -3.25 -15.24 -4.99
C ALA A 195 -2.27 -14.55 -4.02
N LEU A 196 -1.92 -13.28 -4.26
CA LEU A 196 -1.08 -12.48 -3.37
C LEU A 196 -1.93 -11.94 -2.21
N ARG A 197 -2.20 -12.78 -1.21
CA ARG A 197 -3.06 -12.44 -0.08
C ARG A 197 -2.24 -12.08 1.15
N VAL A 198 -2.74 -11.12 1.94
CA VAL A 198 -2.15 -10.70 3.23
C VAL A 198 -3.24 -10.65 4.27
N GLY A 199 -2.98 -11.21 5.46
CA GLY A 199 -3.87 -11.04 6.59
C GLY A 199 -3.97 -9.58 6.99
N VAL A 200 -5.18 -9.04 7.16
CA VAL A 200 -5.44 -7.65 7.58
C VAL A 200 -6.45 -7.64 8.72
N SER A 201 -6.28 -6.73 9.67
CA SER A 201 -7.19 -6.63 10.81
C SER A 201 -8.59 -6.19 10.39
N ALA A 202 -9.62 -6.82 10.96
CA ALA A 202 -11.01 -6.39 10.81
C ALA A 202 -11.38 -5.18 11.69
N ARG A 203 -10.45 -4.64 12.52
CA ARG A 203 -10.67 -3.45 13.39
C ARG A 203 -11.37 -2.27 12.69
N PRO A 204 -11.15 -2.00 11.39
CA PRO A 204 -11.88 -0.95 10.69
C PRO A 204 -13.38 -1.09 10.67
N PHE A 205 -13.90 -2.30 10.83
CA PHE A 205 -15.34 -2.59 10.84
C PHE A 205 -15.93 -2.64 12.26
N ASP A 206 -15.10 -2.46 13.31
CA ASP A 206 -15.55 -2.54 14.70
C ASP A 206 -16.24 -1.27 15.19
N SER A 207 -16.12 -0.13 14.47
CA SER A 207 -16.80 1.10 14.82
C SER A 207 -17.21 1.96 13.61
N TRP A 208 -18.41 2.52 13.67
CA TRP A 208 -18.92 3.46 12.66
C TRP A 208 -18.04 4.73 12.54
N HIS A 209 -17.39 5.16 13.62
CA HIS A 209 -16.49 6.30 13.61
C HIS A 209 -15.21 6.00 12.80
N ALA A 210 -14.64 4.81 12.92
CA ALA A 210 -13.47 4.41 12.13
C ALA A 210 -13.81 4.32 10.64
N ALA A 211 -14.96 3.72 10.31
CA ALA A 211 -15.47 3.65 8.93
C ALA A 211 -15.74 5.06 8.36
N GLY A 212 -16.36 5.94 9.14
CA GLY A 212 -16.66 7.32 8.73
C GLY A 212 -15.40 8.14 8.43
N ARG A 213 -14.35 8.03 9.26
CA ARG A 213 -13.07 8.72 9.02
C ARG A 213 -12.41 8.25 7.71
N ARG A 214 -12.43 6.95 7.43
CA ARG A 214 -11.86 6.40 6.19
C ARG A 214 -12.62 6.85 4.95
N LEU A 215 -13.95 6.85 5.01
CA LEU A 215 -14.79 7.38 3.93
C LEU A 215 -14.55 8.87 3.70
N SER A 216 -14.45 9.67 4.77
CA SER A 216 -14.11 11.09 4.69
C SER A 216 -12.74 11.32 4.05
N MET A 217 -11.71 10.54 4.44
CA MET A 217 -10.39 10.61 3.83
C MET A 217 -10.41 10.21 2.36
N ALA A 218 -11.12 9.13 2.00
CA ALA A 218 -11.27 8.71 0.61
C ALA A 218 -11.98 9.80 -0.22
N TRP A 219 -13.03 10.43 0.34
CA TRP A 219 -13.72 11.54 -0.30
C TRP A 219 -12.79 12.75 -0.51
N THR A 220 -12.01 13.12 0.50
CA THR A 220 -11.02 14.20 0.41
C THR A 220 -9.99 13.90 -0.68
N THR A 221 -9.47 12.66 -0.73
CA THR A 221 -8.53 12.22 -1.76
C THR A 221 -9.15 12.41 -3.15
N PHE A 222 -10.35 11.89 -3.39
CA PHE A 222 -11.00 12.07 -4.68
C PHE A 222 -11.31 13.52 -5.01
N ALA A 223 -11.69 14.35 -4.04
CA ALA A 223 -11.96 15.77 -4.27
C ALA A 223 -10.68 16.53 -4.69
N VAL A 224 -9.55 16.19 -4.11
CA VAL A 224 -8.24 16.75 -4.50
C VAL A 224 -7.85 16.26 -5.90
N GLU A 225 -7.91 14.96 -6.12
CA GLU A 225 -7.46 14.34 -7.36
C GLU A 225 -8.31 14.72 -8.58
N PHE A 226 -9.64 14.79 -8.42
CA PHE A 226 -10.53 15.15 -9.53
C PHE A 226 -10.39 16.60 -9.99
N ARG A 227 -9.86 17.46 -9.12
CA ARG A 227 -9.52 18.84 -9.51
C ARG A 227 -8.29 18.87 -10.42
N SER A 228 -7.32 17.98 -10.18
CA SER A 228 -6.08 17.90 -10.97
C SER A 228 -6.31 17.17 -12.30
N GLU A 229 -6.95 16.02 -12.29
CA GLU A 229 -7.27 15.23 -13.50
C GLU A 229 -8.60 14.49 -13.33
N PRO A 230 -9.70 14.91 -13.99
CA PRO A 230 -10.98 14.19 -13.92
C PRO A 230 -10.88 12.73 -14.39
N PRO A 231 -11.62 11.78 -13.78
CA PRO A 231 -11.53 10.34 -14.08
C PRO A 231 -11.70 9.99 -15.57
N LEU A 232 -12.63 10.66 -16.27
CA LEU A 232 -12.86 10.42 -17.70
C LEU A 232 -11.65 10.81 -18.55
N ARG A 233 -10.97 11.92 -18.23
CA ARG A 233 -9.77 12.37 -18.93
C ARG A 233 -8.62 11.38 -18.70
N ARG A 234 -8.45 10.94 -17.46
CA ARG A 234 -7.46 9.94 -17.04
C ARG A 234 -7.65 8.63 -17.80
N ARG A 235 -8.87 8.08 -17.83
CA ARG A 235 -9.20 6.84 -18.54
C ARG A 235 -8.95 6.95 -20.05
N ARG A 236 -9.32 8.09 -20.66
CA ARG A 236 -9.06 8.35 -22.09
C ARG A 236 -7.56 8.39 -22.40
N ARG A 237 -6.77 9.00 -21.50
CA ARG A 237 -5.29 9.07 -21.63
C ARG A 237 -4.70 7.66 -21.57
N ARG A 238 -5.05 6.86 -20.55
CA ARG A 238 -4.59 5.47 -20.42
C ARG A 238 -5.07 4.59 -21.60
N GLY A 239 -6.31 4.73 -22.02
CA GLY A 239 -6.83 3.99 -23.16
C GLY A 239 -6.12 4.33 -24.48
N ARG A 240 -5.69 5.57 -24.69
CA ARG A 240 -4.84 5.97 -25.83
C ARG A 240 -3.46 5.32 -25.73
N TRP A 241 -2.80 5.45 -24.58
CA TRP A 241 -1.51 4.81 -24.34
C TRP A 241 -1.53 3.31 -24.63
N ASN A 242 -2.49 2.60 -24.07
CA ASN A 242 -2.63 1.15 -24.28
C ASN A 242 -2.82 0.75 -25.75
N ARG A 243 -3.50 1.59 -26.55
CA ARG A 243 -3.66 1.32 -27.99
C ARG A 243 -2.37 1.53 -28.79
N THR A 244 -1.55 2.51 -28.39
CA THR A 244 -0.31 2.83 -29.12
C THR A 244 0.86 1.94 -28.71
N HIS A 245 0.80 1.29 -27.52
CA HIS A 245 1.91 0.49 -26.96
C HIS A 245 1.53 -0.99 -26.72
N ARG A 246 0.38 -1.46 -27.23
CA ARG A 246 0.08 -2.90 -27.32
C ARG A 246 0.89 -3.46 -28.48
N ARG A 247 2.03 -4.06 -28.17
CA ARG A 247 2.71 -5.03 -29.02
C ARG A 247 2.72 -6.37 -28.31
#